data_5fd6104307021bce9d567e885ddc07f6
#
_entry.id   5fd6104307021bce9d567e885ddc07f6
#
_cell.length_a   1.000
_cell.length_b   1.000
_cell.length_c   1.000
_cell.angle_alpha   90.00
_cell.angle_beta   90.00
_cell.angle_gamma   90.00
#
_symmetry.space_group_name_H-M   'P 1'
#
loop_
_entity.id
_entity.type
_entity.pdbx_description
1 polymer ?
#
loop_
_entity_poly.entity_id
_entity_poly.type
_entity_poly.pdbx_seq_one_letter_code
_entity_poly.pdbx_strand_id
1 'polypeptide(L)'
;MSQLVNQFNSAGELTHLLTLEGLPKEQILHILDTAQQFVSVTDPAREVKKVPLLRGKSVFNLFFENSTRTRTTFEIAAKRLSADVINLDISTSSTAKGESLLDTIDNLVAMQADIFVVRHSVSKAPIEIANHVPTHVHVVNAGDGSHQHPTQGLLDMYTMRHFKQNFKGLKVAIVGDIVHSRVAKSNIHALTTLGCEDIRAIGPESLLPSDLNMQGVKVFHSMEEGLKDVDVVMSLRIQKERMEAGQVPEGDAFFKQYGLTPTRLALAKSDAIVMHPGPMNRGVEIDSVVADGPQSVILNQVTFGIAVRMAVMSIVAGN
;
A
#
# COMPACT_ATOMS: atom_id res chain seq x y z
N MET A 1 24.17 6.46 -7.94
CA MET A 1 23.04 6.98 -8.74
C MET A 1 21.97 5.90 -8.70
N SER A 2 20.83 6.14 -8.01
CA SER A 2 19.70 5.23 -8.08
C SER A 2 19.25 5.19 -9.55
N GLN A 3 19.22 4.01 -10.17
CA GLN A 3 18.56 3.86 -11.47
C GLN A 3 17.14 4.37 -11.30
N LEU A 4 16.80 5.44 -12.02
CA LEU A 4 15.42 5.93 -12.10
C LEU A 4 14.56 4.77 -12.56
N VAL A 5 13.64 4.35 -11.70
CA VAL A 5 12.71 3.26 -12.01
C VAL A 5 11.82 3.74 -13.15
N ASN A 6 11.93 3.12 -14.31
CA ASN A 6 11.16 3.52 -15.48
C ASN A 6 9.69 3.09 -15.31
N GLN A 7 8.86 4.01 -14.86
CA GLN A 7 7.41 3.81 -14.70
C GLN A 7 6.61 4.45 -15.84
N PHE A 8 7.27 5.25 -16.67
CA PHE A 8 6.64 6.05 -17.72
C PHE A 8 7.16 5.66 -19.11
N ASN A 9 6.31 5.78 -20.11
CA ASN A 9 6.73 5.68 -21.51
C ASN A 9 7.39 6.99 -21.98
N SER A 10 7.83 7.02 -23.23
CA SER A 10 8.47 8.20 -23.85
C SER A 10 7.54 9.41 -23.99
N ALA A 11 6.22 9.22 -23.88
CA ALA A 11 5.23 10.29 -23.88
C ALA A 11 4.95 10.85 -22.47
N GLY A 12 5.58 10.28 -21.43
CA GLY A 12 5.35 10.67 -20.03
C GLY A 12 4.11 10.07 -19.40
N GLU A 13 3.51 9.05 -20.01
CA GLU A 13 2.34 8.35 -19.48
C GLU A 13 2.79 7.20 -18.56
N LEU A 14 2.06 7.01 -17.46
CA LEU A 14 2.33 5.95 -16.49
C LEU A 14 1.96 4.57 -17.10
N THR A 15 2.95 3.74 -17.36
CA THR A 15 2.78 2.39 -17.92
C THR A 15 3.01 1.28 -16.91
N HIS A 16 3.71 1.57 -15.82
CA HIS A 16 3.92 0.68 -14.68
C HIS A 16 3.71 1.43 -13.38
N LEU A 17 3.22 0.77 -12.34
CA LEU A 17 3.23 1.32 -10.99
C LEU A 17 4.11 0.45 -10.09
N LEU A 18 5.36 0.87 -9.89
CA LEU A 18 6.39 0.08 -9.21
C LEU A 18 6.75 0.62 -7.83
N THR A 19 6.74 1.96 -7.68
CA THR A 19 7.08 2.67 -6.44
C THR A 19 6.35 4.00 -6.35
N LEU A 20 6.19 4.55 -5.13
CA LEU A 20 5.76 5.94 -4.91
C LEU A 20 6.96 6.88 -4.73
N GLU A 21 8.17 6.33 -4.54
CA GLU A 21 9.39 7.11 -4.51
C GLU A 21 9.63 7.76 -5.88
N GLY A 22 9.71 9.08 -5.89
CA GLY A 22 9.93 9.86 -7.12
C GLY A 22 8.72 9.95 -8.07
N LEU A 23 7.55 9.41 -7.69
CA LEU A 23 6.33 9.58 -8.46
C LEU A 23 5.84 11.05 -8.36
N PRO A 24 5.63 11.77 -9.47
CA PRO A 24 5.18 13.16 -9.46
C PRO A 24 3.86 13.35 -8.71
N LYS A 25 3.73 14.51 -8.05
CA LYS A 25 2.52 14.87 -7.29
C LYS A 25 1.27 14.83 -8.17
N GLU A 26 1.37 15.35 -9.38
CA GLU A 26 0.28 15.39 -10.36
C GLU A 26 -0.18 13.98 -10.72
N GLN A 27 0.76 13.03 -10.80
CA GLN A 27 0.43 11.63 -11.09
C GLN A 27 -0.27 10.95 -9.91
N ILE A 28 0.18 11.22 -8.68
CA ILE A 28 -0.52 10.73 -7.47
C ILE A 28 -1.95 11.29 -7.45
N LEU A 29 -2.11 12.60 -7.64
CA LEU A 29 -3.42 13.25 -7.63
C LEU A 29 -4.33 12.70 -8.74
N HIS A 30 -3.80 12.51 -9.95
CA HIS A 30 -4.53 11.90 -11.06
C HIS A 30 -5.08 10.50 -10.71
N ILE A 31 -4.24 9.65 -10.09
CA ILE A 31 -4.70 8.34 -9.62
C ILE A 31 -5.81 8.45 -8.57
N LEU A 32 -5.66 9.38 -7.60
CA LEU A 32 -6.67 9.57 -6.56
C LEU A 32 -7.99 10.13 -7.13
N ASP A 33 -7.95 11.02 -8.12
CA ASP A 33 -9.12 11.58 -8.79
C ASP A 33 -9.84 10.54 -9.64
N THR A 34 -9.08 9.71 -10.35
CA THR A 34 -9.61 8.57 -11.09
C THR A 34 -10.27 7.55 -10.14
N ALA A 35 -9.64 7.27 -8.99
CA ALA A 35 -10.21 6.40 -7.98
C ALA A 35 -11.55 6.93 -7.44
N GLN A 36 -11.68 8.25 -7.26
CA GLN A 36 -12.94 8.89 -6.83
C GLN A 36 -14.10 8.55 -7.77
N GLN A 37 -13.85 8.48 -9.08
CA GLN A 37 -14.87 8.12 -10.07
C GLN A 37 -15.33 6.67 -9.91
N PHE A 38 -14.46 5.78 -9.44
CA PHE A 38 -14.78 4.36 -9.23
C PHE A 38 -15.40 4.05 -7.87
N VAL A 39 -15.42 4.97 -6.91
CA VAL A 39 -16.03 4.71 -5.59
C VAL A 39 -17.49 4.31 -5.72
N SER A 40 -18.26 4.95 -6.61
CA SER A 40 -19.64 4.56 -6.86
C SER A 40 -19.79 3.11 -7.37
N VAL A 41 -18.79 2.57 -8.06
CA VAL A 41 -18.77 1.17 -8.53
C VAL A 41 -18.57 0.21 -7.36
N THR A 42 -18.04 0.68 -6.24
CA THR A 42 -17.84 -0.12 -5.02
C THR A 42 -19.06 -0.09 -4.08
N ASP A 43 -20.06 0.74 -4.34
CA ASP A 43 -21.27 0.83 -3.54
C ASP A 43 -22.04 -0.50 -3.57
N PRO A 44 -22.33 -1.12 -2.41
CA PRO A 44 -23.12 -2.34 -2.34
C PRO A 44 -24.52 -2.23 -2.97
N ALA A 45 -25.14 -1.03 -2.91
CA ALA A 45 -26.48 -0.77 -3.44
C ALA A 45 -26.52 -0.66 -4.96
N ARG A 46 -25.37 -0.48 -5.65
CA ARG A 46 -25.31 -0.37 -7.10
C ARG A 46 -25.61 -1.72 -7.76
N GLU A 47 -26.58 -1.75 -8.66
CA GLU A 47 -26.98 -2.95 -9.39
C GLU A 47 -25.86 -3.46 -10.32
N VAL A 48 -25.32 -2.58 -11.17
CA VAL A 48 -24.25 -2.91 -12.11
C VAL A 48 -22.91 -2.38 -11.58
N LYS A 49 -22.05 -3.30 -11.14
CA LYS A 49 -20.72 -3.01 -10.55
C LYS A 49 -19.58 -3.24 -11.55
N LYS A 50 -19.81 -3.02 -12.84
CA LYS A 50 -18.80 -3.19 -13.89
C LYS A 50 -18.75 -1.99 -14.81
N VAL A 51 -17.53 -1.72 -15.30
CA VAL A 51 -17.21 -0.76 -16.35
C VAL A 51 -16.32 -1.44 -17.40
N PRO A 52 -16.45 -1.16 -18.71
CA PRO A 52 -15.80 -1.94 -19.77
C PRO A 52 -14.37 -1.47 -20.12
N LEU A 53 -13.66 -0.81 -19.20
CA LEU A 53 -12.36 -0.19 -19.50
C LEU A 53 -11.25 -1.18 -19.83
N LEU A 54 -11.29 -2.40 -19.27
CA LEU A 54 -10.31 -3.46 -19.57
C LEU A 54 -10.96 -4.67 -20.27
N ARG A 55 -12.04 -4.45 -21.01
CA ARG A 55 -12.68 -5.53 -21.77
C ARG A 55 -11.74 -6.09 -22.83
N GLY A 56 -11.51 -7.40 -22.80
CA GLY A 56 -10.59 -8.09 -23.69
C GLY A 56 -9.12 -8.00 -23.29
N LYS A 57 -8.82 -7.43 -22.10
CA LYS A 57 -7.49 -7.43 -21.49
C LYS A 57 -7.38 -8.54 -20.47
N SER A 58 -6.20 -9.15 -20.39
CA SER A 58 -5.86 -10.23 -19.46
C SER A 58 -5.02 -9.71 -18.31
N VAL A 59 -5.51 -9.84 -17.07
CA VAL A 59 -4.80 -9.45 -15.84
C VAL A 59 -4.35 -10.70 -15.11
N PHE A 60 -3.05 -10.86 -14.96
CA PHE A 60 -2.44 -11.97 -14.24
C PHE A 60 -2.00 -11.54 -12.84
N ASN A 61 -2.62 -12.09 -11.81
CA ASN A 61 -2.22 -11.90 -10.42
C ASN A 61 -1.14 -12.93 -10.05
N LEU A 62 0.11 -12.46 -9.98
CA LEU A 62 1.30 -13.27 -9.69
C LEU A 62 1.71 -13.07 -8.23
N PHE A 63 1.27 -13.97 -7.37
CA PHE A 63 1.52 -13.89 -5.94
C PHE A 63 2.52 -14.96 -5.50
N PHE A 64 3.77 -14.54 -5.31
CA PHE A 64 4.86 -15.35 -4.76
C PHE A 64 4.90 -15.34 -3.22
N GLU A 65 4.10 -14.47 -2.60
CA GLU A 65 3.95 -14.30 -1.17
C GLU A 65 2.45 -14.30 -0.82
N ASN A 66 2.05 -15.01 0.21
CA ASN A 66 0.65 -15.13 0.61
C ASN A 66 0.03 -13.78 0.95
N SER A 67 -1.11 -13.48 0.37
CA SER A 67 -1.90 -12.29 0.68
C SER A 67 -3.36 -12.42 0.23
N THR A 68 -4.24 -12.78 1.15
CA THR A 68 -5.66 -12.94 0.85
C THR A 68 -6.30 -11.61 0.44
N ARG A 69 -6.14 -10.57 1.25
CA ARG A 69 -6.78 -9.26 0.98
C ARG A 69 -6.30 -8.63 -0.32
N THR A 70 -4.98 -8.53 -0.51
CA THR A 70 -4.43 -7.85 -1.69
C THR A 70 -4.82 -8.59 -2.96
N ARG A 71 -4.68 -9.92 -3.01
CA ARG A 71 -5.08 -10.73 -4.17
C ARG A 71 -6.56 -10.57 -4.47
N THR A 72 -7.43 -10.77 -3.47
CA THR A 72 -8.88 -10.68 -3.66
C THR A 72 -9.32 -9.28 -4.12
N THR A 73 -8.74 -8.21 -3.58
CA THR A 73 -9.11 -6.85 -3.99
C THR A 73 -8.61 -6.49 -5.39
N PHE A 74 -7.45 -6.99 -5.84
CA PHE A 74 -7.03 -6.86 -7.23
C PHE A 74 -7.92 -7.68 -8.18
N GLU A 75 -8.28 -8.90 -7.80
CA GLU A 75 -9.21 -9.73 -8.57
C GLU A 75 -10.57 -9.04 -8.73
N ILE A 76 -11.14 -8.52 -7.65
CA ILE A 76 -12.41 -7.77 -7.70
C ILE A 76 -12.26 -6.53 -8.60
N ALA A 77 -11.20 -5.76 -8.43
CA ALA A 77 -10.96 -4.54 -9.19
C ALA A 77 -10.84 -4.82 -10.69
N ALA A 78 -10.05 -5.81 -11.10
CA ALA A 78 -9.89 -6.21 -12.50
C ALA A 78 -11.22 -6.72 -13.11
N LYS A 79 -11.96 -7.57 -12.39
CA LYS A 79 -13.28 -8.04 -12.80
C LYS A 79 -14.31 -6.91 -12.94
N ARG A 80 -14.23 -5.87 -12.11
CA ARG A 80 -15.08 -4.68 -12.23
C ARG A 80 -14.72 -3.80 -13.43
N LEU A 81 -13.47 -3.84 -13.87
CA LEU A 81 -13.03 -3.21 -15.12
C LEU A 81 -13.34 -4.08 -16.37
N SER A 82 -13.98 -5.24 -16.19
CA SER A 82 -14.33 -6.21 -17.23
C SER A 82 -13.12 -6.93 -17.86
N ALA A 83 -12.01 -7.02 -17.15
CA ALA A 83 -10.85 -7.82 -17.55
C ALA A 83 -11.08 -9.32 -17.35
N ASP A 84 -10.37 -10.13 -18.13
CA ASP A 84 -10.16 -11.55 -17.86
C ASP A 84 -9.07 -11.69 -16.79
N VAL A 85 -9.38 -12.39 -15.69
CA VAL A 85 -8.50 -12.44 -14.52
C VAL A 85 -7.98 -13.84 -14.31
N ILE A 86 -6.66 -13.97 -14.26
CA ILE A 86 -5.96 -15.23 -14.01
C ILE A 86 -5.18 -15.07 -12.68
N ASN A 87 -5.51 -15.91 -11.70
CA ASN A 87 -4.79 -15.96 -10.44
C ASN A 87 -3.80 -17.13 -10.47
N LEU A 88 -2.52 -16.83 -10.33
CA LEU A 88 -1.45 -17.84 -10.26
C LEU A 88 -0.81 -17.83 -8.88
N ASP A 89 -0.78 -19.00 -8.26
CA ASP A 89 0.02 -19.27 -7.06
C ASP A 89 1.33 -19.93 -7.50
N ILE A 90 2.34 -19.09 -7.73
CA ILE A 90 3.61 -19.50 -8.35
C ILE A 90 4.51 -20.18 -7.33
N SER A 91 4.29 -19.96 -6.02
CA SER A 91 5.06 -20.59 -4.95
C SER A 91 4.99 -22.13 -5.00
N THR A 92 3.97 -22.69 -5.63
CA THR A 92 3.71 -24.13 -5.71
C THR A 92 3.90 -24.75 -7.09
N SER A 93 4.19 -23.98 -8.16
CA SER A 93 4.14 -24.54 -9.53
C SER A 93 5.45 -24.57 -10.30
N SER A 94 5.95 -23.43 -10.80
CA SER A 94 7.06 -23.43 -11.77
C SER A 94 8.45 -23.33 -11.11
N THR A 95 8.57 -22.51 -10.08
CA THR A 95 9.84 -22.35 -9.33
C THR A 95 10.28 -23.63 -8.62
N ALA A 96 9.34 -24.50 -8.25
CA ALA A 96 9.65 -25.84 -7.72
C ALA A 96 10.35 -26.76 -8.74
N LYS A 97 10.31 -26.42 -10.04
CA LYS A 97 10.96 -27.19 -11.13
C LYS A 97 12.25 -26.56 -11.64
N GLY A 98 12.75 -25.48 -11.03
CA GLY A 98 14.00 -24.82 -11.41
C GLY A 98 13.88 -23.79 -12.55
N GLU A 99 12.66 -23.40 -12.95
CA GLU A 99 12.42 -22.33 -13.91
C GLU A 99 12.78 -20.96 -13.29
N SER A 100 13.44 -20.09 -14.04
CA SER A 100 13.74 -18.73 -13.56
C SER A 100 12.49 -17.84 -13.54
N LEU A 101 12.55 -16.75 -12.76
CA LEU A 101 11.47 -15.76 -12.71
C LEU A 101 11.16 -15.24 -14.12
N LEU A 102 12.17 -14.85 -14.88
CA LEU A 102 11.98 -14.25 -16.19
C LEU A 102 11.49 -15.25 -17.24
N ASP A 103 11.92 -16.52 -17.20
CA ASP A 103 11.37 -17.58 -18.08
C ASP A 103 9.87 -17.79 -17.81
N THR A 104 9.48 -17.75 -16.52
CA THR A 104 8.06 -17.82 -16.16
C THR A 104 7.29 -16.62 -16.74
N ILE A 105 7.84 -15.41 -16.64
CA ILE A 105 7.22 -14.19 -17.20
C ILE A 105 7.10 -14.29 -18.73
N ASP A 106 8.12 -14.76 -19.45
CA ASP A 106 8.08 -14.92 -20.89
C ASP A 106 6.97 -15.88 -21.34
N ASN A 107 6.81 -16.99 -20.63
CA ASN A 107 5.70 -17.93 -20.88
C ASN A 107 4.34 -17.26 -20.69
N LEU A 108 4.16 -16.43 -19.66
CA LEU A 108 2.90 -15.73 -19.39
C LEU A 108 2.65 -14.62 -20.42
N VAL A 109 3.67 -13.93 -20.88
CA VAL A 109 3.58 -12.95 -21.98
C VAL A 109 3.11 -13.67 -23.26
N ALA A 110 3.67 -14.84 -23.57
CA ALA A 110 3.23 -15.66 -24.72
C ALA A 110 1.76 -16.14 -24.60
N MET A 111 1.23 -16.22 -23.37
CA MET A 111 -0.19 -16.48 -23.08
C MET A 111 -1.07 -15.24 -23.14
N GLN A 112 -0.59 -14.15 -23.75
CA GLN A 112 -1.32 -12.90 -23.99
C GLN A 112 -1.64 -12.11 -22.71
N ALA A 113 -0.70 -12.03 -21.78
CA ALA A 113 -0.83 -11.14 -20.62
C ALA A 113 -0.75 -9.67 -21.03
N ASP A 114 -1.67 -8.84 -20.54
CA ASP A 114 -1.63 -7.38 -20.68
C ASP A 114 -1.13 -6.70 -19.40
N ILE A 115 -1.53 -7.20 -18.23
CA ILE A 115 -1.14 -6.62 -16.94
C ILE A 115 -0.69 -7.73 -16.00
N PHE A 116 0.49 -7.54 -15.41
CA PHE A 116 0.97 -8.33 -14.27
C PHE A 116 0.78 -7.55 -12.97
N VAL A 117 0.04 -8.13 -12.04
CA VAL A 117 -0.03 -7.68 -10.64
C VAL A 117 0.91 -8.56 -9.84
N VAL A 118 2.04 -8.02 -9.42
CA VAL A 118 3.14 -8.80 -8.85
C VAL A 118 3.28 -8.54 -7.36
N ARG A 119 3.22 -9.60 -6.55
CA ARG A 119 3.60 -9.58 -5.13
C ARG A 119 4.73 -10.57 -4.89
N HIS A 120 5.87 -10.10 -4.38
CA HIS A 120 7.08 -10.90 -4.23
C HIS A 120 7.75 -10.69 -2.88
N SER A 121 8.43 -11.74 -2.34
CA SER A 121 9.21 -11.65 -1.11
C SER A 121 10.55 -10.91 -1.31
N VAL A 122 11.09 -10.94 -2.54
CA VAL A 122 12.33 -10.23 -2.89
C VAL A 122 12.01 -8.79 -3.27
N SER A 123 12.72 -7.85 -2.65
CA SER A 123 12.62 -6.42 -2.97
C SER A 123 13.04 -6.16 -4.41
N LYS A 124 12.30 -5.27 -5.11
CA LYS A 124 12.53 -4.85 -6.49
C LYS A 124 12.25 -5.88 -7.58
N ALA A 125 11.77 -7.10 -7.26
CA ALA A 125 11.36 -8.07 -8.28
C ALA A 125 10.32 -7.52 -9.30
N PRO A 126 9.31 -6.72 -8.93
CA PRO A 126 8.43 -6.08 -9.91
C PRO A 126 9.16 -5.11 -10.88
N ILE A 127 10.25 -4.49 -10.43
CA ILE A 127 11.09 -3.62 -11.27
C ILE A 127 11.85 -4.45 -12.30
N GLU A 128 12.41 -5.58 -11.88
CA GLU A 128 13.09 -6.52 -12.77
C GLU A 128 12.13 -7.01 -13.87
N ILE A 129 10.92 -7.41 -13.49
CA ILE A 129 9.89 -7.82 -14.45
C ILE A 129 9.52 -6.67 -15.40
N ALA A 130 9.31 -5.46 -14.89
CA ALA A 130 8.94 -4.31 -15.72
C ALA A 130 10.01 -3.93 -16.75
N ASN A 131 11.29 -4.12 -16.40
CA ASN A 131 12.40 -3.90 -17.33
C ASN A 131 12.56 -5.00 -18.38
N HIS A 132 11.94 -6.15 -18.18
CA HIS A 132 12.05 -7.32 -19.05
C HIS A 132 10.87 -7.45 -20.02
N VAL A 133 9.66 -7.12 -19.60
CA VAL A 133 8.45 -7.30 -20.42
C VAL A 133 8.42 -6.36 -21.63
N PRO A 134 7.75 -6.77 -22.73
CA PRO A 134 7.53 -5.90 -23.88
C PRO A 134 6.64 -4.70 -23.52
N THR A 135 6.74 -3.64 -24.31
CA THR A 135 6.10 -2.33 -24.04
C THR A 135 4.57 -2.35 -23.93
N HIS A 136 3.90 -3.39 -24.44
CA HIS A 136 2.45 -3.55 -24.34
C HIS A 136 2.01 -4.24 -23.04
N VAL A 137 2.95 -4.73 -22.24
CA VAL A 137 2.67 -5.41 -20.96
C VAL A 137 2.99 -4.46 -19.80
N HIS A 138 2.06 -4.34 -18.88
CA HIS A 138 2.14 -3.41 -17.77
C HIS A 138 2.36 -4.15 -16.45
N VAL A 139 3.09 -3.53 -15.51
CA VAL A 139 3.40 -4.14 -14.20
C VAL A 139 2.90 -3.26 -13.07
N VAL A 140 2.14 -3.86 -12.16
CA VAL A 140 1.66 -3.22 -10.93
C VAL A 140 2.24 -3.94 -9.72
N ASN A 141 3.03 -3.24 -8.92
CA ASN A 141 3.60 -3.76 -7.68
C ASN A 141 2.53 -3.87 -6.58
N ALA A 142 2.20 -5.10 -6.18
CA ALA A 142 1.28 -5.43 -5.09
C ALA A 142 1.99 -5.69 -3.75
N GLY A 143 3.24 -5.27 -3.64
CA GLY A 143 4.11 -5.37 -2.46
C GLY A 143 5.31 -6.28 -2.69
N ASP A 144 6.52 -5.72 -2.54
CA ASP A 144 7.77 -6.42 -2.74
C ASP A 144 8.70 -6.29 -1.51
N GLY A 145 9.09 -7.40 -0.93
CA GLY A 145 9.98 -7.50 0.22
C GLY A 145 9.66 -6.49 1.32
N SER A 146 10.66 -5.72 1.74
CA SER A 146 10.54 -4.55 2.63
C SER A 146 10.64 -3.22 1.86
N HIS A 147 10.56 -3.24 0.52
CA HIS A 147 10.81 -2.09 -0.34
C HIS A 147 9.57 -1.20 -0.47
N GLN A 148 8.53 -1.60 -1.24
CA GLN A 148 7.36 -0.76 -1.52
C GLN A 148 6.05 -1.56 -1.58
N HIS A 149 4.94 -0.86 -1.32
CA HIS A 149 3.58 -1.32 -1.61
C HIS A 149 2.76 -0.15 -2.14
N PRO A 150 3.01 0.29 -3.39
CA PRO A 150 2.49 1.56 -3.90
C PRO A 150 0.98 1.65 -3.88
N THR A 151 0.25 0.59 -4.22
CA THR A 151 -1.22 0.63 -4.18
C THR A 151 -1.79 0.69 -2.77
N GLN A 152 -1.06 0.22 -1.75
CA GLN A 152 -1.44 0.43 -0.35
C GLN A 152 -1.20 1.90 0.04
N GLY A 153 -0.05 2.47 -0.30
CA GLY A 153 0.19 3.89 -0.07
C GLY A 153 -0.85 4.78 -0.72
N LEU A 154 -1.23 4.51 -1.97
CA LEU A 154 -2.26 5.27 -2.68
C LEU A 154 -3.66 5.15 -2.04
N LEU A 155 -4.07 3.95 -1.61
CA LEU A 155 -5.36 3.81 -0.92
C LEU A 155 -5.37 4.48 0.44
N ASP A 156 -4.23 4.51 1.13
CA ASP A 156 -4.08 5.23 2.38
C ASP A 156 -4.19 6.75 2.14
N MET A 157 -3.53 7.26 1.10
CA MET A 157 -3.67 8.67 0.68
C MET A 157 -5.12 8.99 0.27
N TYR A 158 -5.76 8.10 -0.49
CA TYR A 158 -7.17 8.29 -0.85
C TYR A 158 -8.06 8.36 0.39
N THR A 159 -7.85 7.47 1.36
CA THR A 159 -8.62 7.45 2.62
C THR A 159 -8.40 8.73 3.42
N MET A 160 -7.15 9.18 3.58
CA MET A 160 -6.84 10.45 4.25
C MET A 160 -7.54 11.62 3.54
N ARG A 161 -7.44 11.71 2.21
CA ARG A 161 -8.09 12.77 1.43
C ARG A 161 -9.61 12.75 1.57
N HIS A 162 -10.22 11.57 1.59
CA HIS A 162 -11.66 11.41 1.75
C HIS A 162 -12.18 12.00 3.07
N PHE A 163 -11.48 11.76 4.18
CA PHE A 163 -11.91 12.19 5.52
C PHE A 163 -11.34 13.56 5.93
N LYS A 164 -10.18 13.95 5.41
CA LYS A 164 -9.46 15.16 5.82
C LYS A 164 -9.30 16.22 4.71
N GLN A 165 -9.72 15.90 3.48
CA GLN A 165 -9.76 16.77 2.30
C GLN A 165 -8.39 17.19 1.75
N ASN A 166 -7.46 17.67 2.58
CA ASN A 166 -6.16 18.20 2.17
C ASN A 166 -5.02 17.48 2.88
N PHE A 167 -3.83 17.46 2.26
CA PHE A 167 -2.61 16.96 2.88
C PHE A 167 -1.80 18.07 3.55
N LYS A 168 -1.86 19.29 2.99
CA LYS A 168 -1.19 20.45 3.58
C LYS A 168 -1.81 20.77 4.93
N GLY A 169 -0.94 20.86 5.96
CA GLY A 169 -1.35 21.14 7.34
C GLY A 169 -1.84 19.92 8.13
N LEU A 170 -1.94 18.73 7.49
CA LEU A 170 -2.18 17.49 8.26
C LEU A 170 -0.98 17.13 9.12
N LYS A 171 -1.28 16.60 10.31
CA LYS A 171 -0.33 15.92 11.18
C LYS A 171 -0.63 14.42 11.15
N VAL A 172 0.28 13.63 10.60
CA VAL A 172 0.10 12.19 10.41
C VAL A 172 1.08 11.42 11.28
N ALA A 173 0.60 10.62 12.20
CA ALA A 173 1.41 9.73 13.04
C ALA A 173 1.38 8.30 12.49
N ILE A 174 2.54 7.73 12.21
CA ILE A 174 2.76 6.34 11.84
C ILE A 174 3.41 5.65 13.04
N VAL A 175 2.72 4.67 13.62
CA VAL A 175 3.08 4.04 14.89
C VAL A 175 3.47 2.58 14.68
N GLY A 176 4.63 2.19 15.19
CA GLY A 176 5.06 0.78 15.25
C GLY A 176 6.32 0.47 14.46
N ASP A 177 6.30 -0.65 13.75
CA ASP A 177 7.45 -1.16 13.00
C ASP A 177 7.61 -0.48 11.63
N ILE A 178 8.42 0.56 11.56
CA ILE A 178 8.68 1.29 10.32
C ILE A 178 9.84 0.69 9.54
N VAL A 179 10.86 0.16 10.23
CA VAL A 179 12.03 -0.49 9.60
C VAL A 179 11.61 -1.54 8.58
N HIS A 180 10.74 -2.47 8.98
CA HIS A 180 10.34 -3.61 8.15
C HIS A 180 9.06 -3.34 7.33
N SER A 181 8.45 -2.15 7.48
CA SER A 181 7.17 -1.84 6.85
C SER A 181 7.33 -1.17 5.48
N ARG A 182 7.16 -1.96 4.40
CA ARG A 182 7.02 -1.42 3.03
C ARG A 182 5.84 -0.44 2.88
N VAL A 183 4.81 -0.57 3.74
CA VAL A 183 3.67 0.35 3.74
C VAL A 183 4.06 1.71 4.31
N ALA A 184 4.78 1.74 5.45
CA ALA A 184 5.27 2.99 6.02
C ALA A 184 6.15 3.76 5.02
N LYS A 185 7.07 3.07 4.33
CA LYS A 185 7.94 3.67 3.31
C LYS A 185 7.12 4.29 2.17
N SER A 186 6.17 3.54 1.60
CA SER A 186 5.28 4.06 0.55
C SER A 186 4.46 5.26 1.02
N ASN A 187 3.96 5.24 2.26
CA ASN A 187 3.18 6.34 2.82
C ASN A 187 4.03 7.59 3.05
N ILE A 188 5.25 7.44 3.57
CA ILE A 188 6.17 8.57 3.78
C ILE A 188 6.47 9.25 2.43
N HIS A 189 6.82 8.49 1.39
CA HIS A 189 7.06 9.06 0.05
C HIS A 189 5.83 9.80 -0.48
N ALA A 190 4.65 9.19 -0.40
CA ALA A 190 3.42 9.82 -0.89
C ALA A 190 3.04 11.07 -0.11
N LEU A 191 3.08 11.03 1.22
CA LEU A 191 2.78 12.17 2.09
C LEU A 191 3.73 13.34 1.82
N THR A 192 5.02 13.07 1.73
CA THR A 192 6.04 14.09 1.41
C THR A 192 5.76 14.73 0.04
N THR A 193 5.53 13.91 -0.98
CA THR A 193 5.23 14.39 -2.35
C THR A 193 3.94 15.21 -2.37
N LEU A 194 2.93 14.84 -1.60
CA LEU A 194 1.65 15.54 -1.51
C LEU A 194 1.71 16.82 -0.65
N GLY A 195 2.83 17.07 0.02
CA GLY A 195 3.09 18.28 0.80
C GLY A 195 2.56 18.23 2.24
N CYS A 196 2.48 17.04 2.84
CA CYS A 196 2.27 16.89 4.28
C CYS A 196 3.53 17.33 5.03
N GLU A 197 3.41 18.34 5.90
CA GLU A 197 4.54 18.99 6.58
C GLU A 197 4.83 18.39 7.97
N ASP A 198 3.90 17.63 8.54
CA ASP A 198 4.06 17.03 9.89
C ASP A 198 3.80 15.51 9.82
N ILE A 199 4.82 14.79 9.37
CA ILE A 199 4.85 13.32 9.35
C ILE A 199 5.64 12.87 10.58
N ARG A 200 5.04 12.02 11.41
CA ARG A 200 5.62 11.54 12.66
C ARG A 200 5.77 10.03 12.64
N ALA A 201 6.95 9.56 13.00
CA ALA A 201 7.25 8.16 13.24
C ALA A 201 7.34 7.93 14.76
N ILE A 202 6.53 7.01 15.27
CA ILE A 202 6.44 6.73 16.71
C ILE A 202 6.75 5.26 16.97
N GLY A 203 7.74 4.98 17.80
CA GLY A 203 8.10 3.60 18.15
C GLY A 203 9.41 3.52 18.94
N PRO A 204 9.80 2.29 19.34
CA PRO A 204 11.12 2.06 19.92
C PRO A 204 12.22 2.30 18.88
N GLU A 205 13.40 2.71 19.33
CA GLU A 205 14.55 3.01 18.46
C GLU A 205 14.88 1.86 17.51
N SER A 206 14.77 0.60 17.96
CA SER A 206 15.03 -0.60 17.15
C SER A 206 14.08 -0.79 15.97
N LEU A 207 12.91 -0.14 15.98
CA LEU A 207 11.89 -0.25 14.93
C LEU A 207 11.76 1.01 14.06
N LEU A 208 12.61 2.02 14.29
CA LEU A 208 12.63 3.26 13.52
C LEU A 208 13.94 3.36 12.72
N PRO A 209 13.89 3.59 11.39
CA PRO A 209 15.08 3.85 10.58
C PRO A 209 15.83 5.10 11.06
N SER A 210 17.15 5.03 11.09
CA SER A 210 18.01 6.12 11.57
C SER A 210 18.01 7.37 10.67
N ASP A 211 17.62 7.22 9.41
CA ASP A 211 17.60 8.27 8.38
C ASP A 211 16.27 9.00 8.22
N LEU A 212 15.25 8.70 9.05
CA LEU A 212 13.91 9.31 8.94
C LEU A 212 13.92 10.82 9.02
N ASN A 213 14.75 11.40 9.90
CA ASN A 213 14.88 12.85 10.01
C ASN A 213 15.39 13.50 8.71
N MET A 214 16.26 12.81 7.97
CA MET A 214 16.76 13.29 6.67
C MET A 214 15.66 13.28 5.59
N GLN A 215 14.61 12.47 5.79
CA GLN A 215 13.42 12.41 4.93
C GLN A 215 12.33 13.41 5.37
N GLY A 216 12.60 14.27 6.34
CA GLY A 216 11.64 15.24 6.88
C GLY A 216 10.60 14.65 7.85
N VAL A 217 10.80 13.41 8.31
CA VAL A 217 9.94 12.74 9.29
C VAL A 217 10.41 13.04 10.70
N LYS A 218 9.50 13.46 11.57
CA LYS A 218 9.79 13.70 13.01
C LYS A 218 9.72 12.37 13.76
N VAL A 219 10.77 12.07 14.52
CA VAL A 219 10.88 10.82 15.28
C VAL A 219 10.48 11.05 16.74
N PHE A 220 9.64 10.16 17.26
CA PHE A 220 9.18 10.15 18.65
C PHE A 220 9.31 8.75 19.25
N HIS A 221 9.79 8.69 20.50
CA HIS A 221 9.86 7.46 21.28
C HIS A 221 8.77 7.40 22.37
N SER A 222 7.95 8.44 22.47
CA SER A 222 6.80 8.54 23.38
C SER A 222 5.51 8.68 22.55
N MET A 223 4.51 7.85 22.87
CA MET A 223 3.17 7.95 22.30
C MET A 223 2.50 9.26 22.69
N GLU A 224 2.74 9.72 23.93
CA GLU A 224 2.14 10.91 24.50
C GLU A 224 2.59 12.18 23.77
N GLU A 225 3.86 12.24 23.39
CA GLU A 225 4.41 13.36 22.62
C GLU A 225 4.05 13.27 21.14
N GLY A 226 4.20 12.07 20.57
CA GLY A 226 4.03 11.85 19.14
C GLY A 226 2.58 11.96 18.67
N LEU A 227 1.59 11.59 19.50
CA LEU A 227 0.17 11.64 19.16
C LEU A 227 -0.49 13.00 19.40
N LYS A 228 0.22 13.94 20.06
CA LYS A 228 -0.38 15.23 20.41
C LYS A 228 -0.88 15.99 19.17
N ASP A 229 -2.20 16.27 19.15
CA ASP A 229 -2.88 17.05 18.12
C ASP A 229 -2.73 16.50 16.69
N VAL A 230 -2.54 15.19 16.51
CA VAL A 230 -2.50 14.60 15.16
C VAL A 230 -3.90 14.45 14.56
N ASP A 231 -3.96 14.51 13.22
CA ASP A 231 -5.18 14.35 12.44
C ASP A 231 -5.41 12.90 12.03
N VAL A 232 -4.32 12.14 11.88
CA VAL A 232 -4.34 10.76 11.41
C VAL A 232 -3.39 9.93 12.27
N VAL A 233 -3.88 8.80 12.78
CA VAL A 233 -3.07 7.80 13.46
C VAL A 233 -3.09 6.52 12.64
N MET A 234 -1.95 6.15 12.06
CA MET A 234 -1.78 4.88 11.37
C MET A 234 -0.98 3.92 12.25
N SER A 235 -1.64 2.90 12.77
CA SER A 235 -0.97 1.83 13.51
C SER A 235 -0.48 0.75 12.55
N LEU A 236 0.74 0.29 12.74
CA LEU A 236 1.38 -0.74 11.92
C LEU A 236 1.50 -2.05 12.70
N ARG A 237 1.26 -3.15 12.01
CA ARG A 237 1.49 -4.48 12.54
C ARG A 237 2.98 -4.70 12.83
N ILE A 238 3.28 -5.30 13.97
CA ILE A 238 4.63 -5.77 14.29
C ILE A 238 4.92 -7.02 13.44
N GLN A 239 5.95 -6.94 12.60
CA GLN A 239 6.29 -7.99 11.62
C GLN A 239 7.32 -8.97 12.20
N LYS A 240 6.94 -9.72 13.25
CA LYS A 240 7.82 -10.67 13.95
C LYS A 240 8.52 -11.66 13.02
N GLU A 241 7.87 -12.02 11.93
CA GLU A 241 8.41 -12.91 10.89
C GLU A 241 9.58 -12.33 10.08
N ARG A 242 9.86 -11.02 10.22
CA ARG A 242 10.95 -10.30 9.53
C ARG A 242 12.02 -9.80 10.48
N MET A 243 11.90 -10.11 11.77
CA MET A 243 12.77 -9.61 12.82
C MET A 243 13.71 -10.68 13.32
N GLU A 244 14.90 -10.26 13.78
CA GLU A 244 15.79 -11.08 14.55
C GLU A 244 15.27 -11.22 16.00
N ALA A 245 15.65 -12.30 16.67
CA ALA A 245 15.25 -12.53 18.05
C ALA A 245 15.73 -11.37 18.95
N GLY A 246 14.83 -10.81 19.77
CA GLY A 246 15.13 -9.72 20.73
C GLY A 246 14.93 -8.30 20.20
N GLN A 247 14.55 -8.09 18.93
CA GLN A 247 14.29 -6.75 18.39
C GLN A 247 12.98 -6.11 18.88
N VAL A 248 12.04 -6.91 19.38
CA VAL A 248 10.76 -6.44 19.92
C VAL A 248 10.68 -6.76 21.40
N PRO A 249 10.16 -5.85 22.23
CA PRO A 249 9.84 -6.17 23.62
C PRO A 249 8.95 -7.41 23.71
N GLU A 250 9.33 -8.36 24.56
CA GLU A 250 8.58 -9.62 24.71
C GLU A 250 7.20 -9.42 25.36
N GLY A 251 6.25 -10.26 24.96
CA GLY A 251 4.91 -10.32 25.53
C GLY A 251 4.11 -9.02 25.38
N ASP A 252 3.46 -8.58 26.47
CA ASP A 252 2.62 -7.37 26.51
C ASP A 252 3.40 -6.05 26.56
N ALA A 253 4.74 -6.09 26.59
CA ALA A 253 5.56 -4.90 26.80
C ALA A 253 5.40 -3.90 25.65
N PHE A 254 5.29 -4.37 24.40
CA PHE A 254 5.05 -3.48 23.26
C PHE A 254 3.70 -2.78 23.39
N PHE A 255 2.63 -3.51 23.72
CA PHE A 255 1.29 -2.92 23.88
C PHE A 255 1.26 -1.88 25.01
N LYS A 256 1.91 -2.17 26.13
CA LYS A 256 1.99 -1.24 27.27
C LYS A 256 2.66 0.09 26.90
N GLN A 257 3.64 0.08 26.00
CA GLN A 257 4.39 1.29 25.63
C GLN A 257 3.85 1.96 24.36
N TYR A 258 3.45 1.19 23.33
CA TYR A 258 3.13 1.67 21.98
C TYR A 258 1.78 1.22 21.45
N GLY A 259 1.01 0.41 22.19
CA GLY A 259 -0.34 0.02 21.80
C GLY A 259 -1.27 1.23 21.73
N LEU A 260 -2.02 1.36 20.64
CA LEU A 260 -3.01 2.42 20.48
C LEU A 260 -4.26 2.09 21.29
N THR A 261 -4.36 2.70 22.49
CA THR A 261 -5.49 2.56 23.42
C THR A 261 -6.44 3.76 23.31
N PRO A 262 -7.68 3.70 23.86
CA PRO A 262 -8.58 4.85 23.91
C PRO A 262 -7.95 6.07 24.60
N THR A 263 -7.21 5.86 25.68
CA THR A 263 -6.52 6.94 26.42
C THR A 263 -5.47 7.63 25.56
N ARG A 264 -4.69 6.87 24.76
CA ARG A 264 -3.69 7.43 23.86
C ARG A 264 -4.32 8.09 22.64
N LEU A 265 -5.38 7.50 22.08
CA LEU A 265 -6.11 8.12 20.98
C LEU A 265 -6.71 9.48 21.38
N ALA A 266 -7.09 9.65 22.64
CA ALA A 266 -7.60 10.92 23.17
C ALA A 266 -6.56 12.08 23.16
N LEU A 267 -5.27 11.80 22.94
CA LEU A 267 -4.22 12.81 22.75
C LEU A 267 -4.23 13.40 21.33
N ALA A 268 -4.78 12.68 20.37
CA ALA A 268 -5.00 13.16 19.03
C ALA A 268 -6.19 14.14 18.99
N LYS A 269 -6.42 14.78 17.85
CA LYS A 269 -7.62 15.60 17.66
C LYS A 269 -8.89 14.75 17.82
N SER A 270 -9.97 15.36 18.31
CA SER A 270 -11.24 14.68 18.52
C SER A 270 -11.85 14.10 17.24
N ASP A 271 -11.52 14.68 16.09
CA ASP A 271 -11.90 14.23 14.74
C ASP A 271 -10.79 13.40 14.04
N ALA A 272 -9.73 13.01 14.78
CA ALA A 272 -8.67 12.19 14.21
C ALA A 272 -9.21 10.85 13.69
N ILE A 273 -8.65 10.39 12.58
CA ILE A 273 -8.99 9.08 12.01
C ILE A 273 -7.92 8.05 12.38
N VAL A 274 -8.38 6.82 12.63
CA VAL A 274 -7.52 5.66 12.91
C VAL A 274 -7.47 4.77 11.69
N MET A 275 -6.26 4.49 11.23
CA MET A 275 -5.95 3.68 10.06
C MET A 275 -5.05 2.48 10.41
N HIS A 276 -5.16 1.41 9.65
CA HIS A 276 -4.30 0.24 9.75
C HIS A 276 -4.26 -0.52 8.41
N PRO A 277 -3.08 -0.85 7.86
CA PRO A 277 -2.98 -1.54 6.57
C PRO A 277 -3.43 -3.02 6.64
N GLY A 278 -3.56 -3.56 7.86
CA GLY A 278 -3.93 -4.94 8.16
C GLY A 278 -2.88 -6.01 7.72
N PRO A 279 -2.98 -7.25 8.28
CA PRO A 279 -3.91 -7.64 9.35
C PRO A 279 -3.59 -6.97 10.67
N MET A 280 -4.58 -6.75 11.51
CA MET A 280 -4.38 -6.23 12.87
C MET A 280 -4.09 -7.36 13.85
N ASN A 281 -3.16 -7.13 14.79
CA ASN A 281 -2.98 -7.95 15.98
C ASN A 281 -3.58 -7.20 17.17
N ARG A 282 -4.85 -7.47 17.45
CA ARG A 282 -5.57 -6.85 18.56
C ARG A 282 -4.88 -7.17 19.90
N GLY A 283 -4.70 -6.16 20.74
CA GLY A 283 -3.95 -6.28 21.99
C GLY A 283 -2.42 -6.30 21.83
N VAL A 284 -1.90 -6.05 20.63
CA VAL A 284 -0.46 -5.91 20.35
C VAL A 284 -0.13 -4.49 19.91
N GLU A 285 -0.62 -4.04 18.74
CA GLU A 285 -0.40 -2.67 18.27
C GLU A 285 -1.65 -1.78 18.42
N ILE A 286 -2.84 -2.38 18.54
CA ILE A 286 -4.10 -1.64 18.64
C ILE A 286 -5.08 -2.35 19.57
N ASP A 287 -5.77 -1.58 20.40
CA ASP A 287 -6.89 -2.05 21.21
C ASP A 287 -8.12 -2.30 20.34
N SER A 288 -8.90 -3.35 20.67
CA SER A 288 -10.14 -3.67 19.96
C SER A 288 -11.15 -2.53 20.01
N VAL A 289 -11.25 -1.81 21.13
CA VAL A 289 -12.16 -0.67 21.29
C VAL A 289 -11.80 0.45 20.33
N VAL A 290 -10.50 0.66 20.06
CA VAL A 290 -10.04 1.66 19.09
C VAL A 290 -10.25 1.18 17.66
N ALA A 291 -9.93 -0.09 17.38
CA ALA A 291 -10.06 -0.67 16.05
C ALA A 291 -11.51 -0.69 15.53
N ASP A 292 -12.47 -0.86 16.44
CA ASP A 292 -13.90 -0.92 16.15
C ASP A 292 -14.63 0.40 16.53
N GLY A 293 -13.90 1.39 17.00
CA GLY A 293 -14.42 2.67 17.47
C GLY A 293 -14.83 3.63 16.34
N PRO A 294 -15.51 4.74 16.67
CA PRO A 294 -16.08 5.67 15.68
C PRO A 294 -15.04 6.43 14.85
N GLN A 295 -13.80 6.53 15.33
CA GLN A 295 -12.70 7.16 14.60
C GLN A 295 -11.98 6.19 13.65
N SER A 296 -12.31 4.88 13.71
CA SER A 296 -11.70 3.86 12.86
C SER A 296 -12.26 3.92 11.45
N VAL A 297 -11.37 4.08 10.46
CA VAL A 297 -11.67 4.04 9.03
C VAL A 297 -11.03 2.84 8.33
N ILE A 298 -10.64 1.82 9.12
CA ILE A 298 -9.90 0.64 8.65
C ILE A 298 -10.68 -0.14 7.59
N LEU A 299 -11.97 -0.33 7.76
CA LEU A 299 -12.80 -1.02 6.77
C LEU A 299 -13.05 -0.16 5.52
N ASN A 300 -13.09 1.17 5.67
CA ASN A 300 -13.14 2.09 4.54
C ASN A 300 -11.89 1.98 3.67
N GLN A 301 -10.67 1.84 4.27
CA GLN A 301 -9.45 1.58 3.53
C GLN A 301 -9.58 0.34 2.62
N VAL A 302 -10.18 -0.74 3.13
CA VAL A 302 -10.38 -1.97 2.34
C VAL A 302 -11.29 -1.71 1.14
N THR A 303 -12.41 -1.01 1.34
CA THR A 303 -13.36 -0.66 0.27
C THR A 303 -12.73 0.28 -0.76
N PHE A 304 -12.10 1.35 -0.32
CA PHE A 304 -11.41 2.30 -1.21
C PHE A 304 -10.25 1.66 -1.96
N GLY A 305 -9.63 0.64 -1.36
CA GLY A 305 -8.60 -0.14 -2.02
C GLY A 305 -9.04 -0.79 -3.34
N ILE A 306 -10.32 -1.12 -3.49
CA ILE A 306 -10.86 -1.64 -4.76
C ILE A 306 -10.86 -0.52 -5.81
N ALA A 307 -11.39 0.66 -5.47
CA ALA A 307 -11.47 1.81 -6.38
C ALA A 307 -10.07 2.29 -6.82
N VAL A 308 -9.12 2.37 -5.88
CA VAL A 308 -7.72 2.76 -6.18
C VAL A 308 -7.05 1.75 -7.11
N ARG A 309 -7.24 0.45 -6.90
CA ARG A 309 -6.69 -0.59 -7.78
C ARG A 309 -7.33 -0.58 -9.16
N MET A 310 -8.64 -0.26 -9.26
CA MET A 310 -9.29 0.00 -10.54
C MET A 310 -8.64 1.18 -11.26
N ALA A 311 -8.42 2.30 -10.58
CA ALA A 311 -7.77 3.48 -11.15
C ALA A 311 -6.36 3.17 -11.65
N VAL A 312 -5.54 2.51 -10.85
CA VAL A 312 -4.17 2.13 -11.23
C VAL A 312 -4.17 1.26 -12.48
N MET A 313 -4.96 0.17 -12.50
CA MET A 313 -4.99 -0.74 -13.65
C MET A 313 -5.55 -0.08 -14.92
N SER A 314 -6.53 0.81 -14.78
CA SER A 314 -7.08 1.59 -15.89
C SER A 314 -6.01 2.52 -16.49
N ILE A 315 -5.33 3.30 -15.64
CA ILE A 315 -4.31 4.27 -16.07
C ILE A 315 -3.11 3.58 -16.73
N VAL A 316 -2.55 2.54 -16.12
CA VAL A 316 -1.38 1.85 -16.72
C VAL A 316 -1.72 1.17 -18.04
N ALA A 317 -2.98 0.84 -18.28
CA ALA A 317 -3.48 0.29 -19.54
C ALA A 317 -3.83 1.36 -20.59
N GLY A 318 -3.61 2.63 -20.30
CA GLY A 318 -3.82 3.75 -21.24
C GLY A 318 -5.26 4.26 -21.33
N ASN A 319 -6.08 4.09 -20.26
CA ASN A 319 -7.47 4.58 -20.21
C ASN A 319 -7.62 5.76 -19.23
#